data_c510f0f13ee760371c606799a36c44e6
#
_entry.id   c510f0f13ee760371c606799a36c44e6
#
_cell.length_a   1.000
_cell.length_b   1.000
_cell.length_c   1.000
_cell.angle_alpha   90.00
_cell.angle_beta   90.00
_cell.angle_gamma   90.00
#
_symmetry.space_group_name_H-M   'P 1'
#
loop_
_entity.id
_entity.type
_entity.pdbx_description
1 polymer ?
#
loop_
_entity_poly.entity_id
_entity_poly.type
_entity_poly.pdbx_seq_one_letter_code
_entity_poly.pdbx_strand_id
1 'polypeptide(L)'
;MSNRQIACACDPCALRFENVIGGRFKLIPRDTCALHDFRMSDLEWEGMSLPINLAFLFYSTLKQKMMALYPSPAGATESLLPLTAWESLVAANPILCGMQHDVEALLVNRVEEAREYFLAPMDICFELVGLIRVHWRGLSGGEELWNEIDAFFARLKENSVIVHAGASQSNESTPRSNTTTPNPARNDA
;
A
#
# COMPACT_ATOMS: atom_id res chain seq x y z
N MET A 1 26.10 0.44 3.17
CA MET A 1 24.89 0.11 2.41
C MET A 1 23.74 0.09 3.39
N SER A 2 22.76 0.97 3.23
CA SER A 2 21.55 0.97 4.08
C SER A 2 20.67 -0.20 3.65
N ASN A 3 20.55 -1.20 4.53
CA ASN A 3 19.67 -2.34 4.30
C ASN A 3 18.25 -1.91 4.73
N ARG A 4 17.31 -1.80 3.77
CA ARG A 4 15.92 -1.49 4.07
C ARG A 4 15.21 -2.78 4.43
N GLN A 5 14.99 -2.98 5.71
CA GLN A 5 14.25 -4.11 6.26
C GLN A 5 13.07 -3.60 7.06
N ILE A 6 11.93 -4.26 6.89
CA ILE A 6 10.79 -4.08 7.78
C ILE A 6 11.14 -4.71 9.11
N ALA A 7 10.97 -3.97 10.20
CA ALA A 7 11.20 -4.43 11.55
C ALA A 7 9.96 -4.18 12.40
N CYS A 8 9.59 -5.17 13.22
CA CYS A 8 8.53 -5.00 14.20
C CYS A 8 9.05 -4.25 15.43
N ALA A 9 8.27 -3.30 15.92
CA ALA A 9 8.54 -2.56 17.15
C ALA A 9 7.27 -2.52 18.00
N CYS A 10 7.43 -2.49 19.32
CA CYS A 10 6.31 -2.18 20.21
C CYS A 10 5.95 -0.69 20.12
N ASP A 11 4.72 -0.33 20.49
CA ASP A 11 4.24 1.07 20.38
C ASP A 11 5.16 2.10 21.06
N PRO A 12 5.68 1.88 22.29
CA PRO A 12 6.63 2.81 22.91
C PRO A 12 7.92 3.00 22.10
N CYS A 13 8.44 1.91 21.49
CA CYS A 13 9.63 1.98 20.65
C CYS A 13 9.32 2.71 19.33
N ALA A 14 8.17 2.43 18.70
CA ALA A 14 7.74 3.08 17.47
C ALA A 14 7.66 4.60 17.67
N LEU A 15 6.97 5.08 18.71
CA LEU A 15 6.86 6.49 19.07
C LEU A 15 8.21 7.13 19.35
N ARG A 16 9.14 6.41 19.98
CA ARG A 16 10.49 6.91 20.25
C ARG A 16 11.31 7.07 18.97
N PHE A 17 11.16 6.17 18.02
CA PHE A 17 11.91 6.21 16.76
C PHE A 17 11.32 7.18 15.74
N GLU A 18 10.01 7.42 15.77
CA GLU A 18 9.32 8.39 14.92
C GLU A 18 9.84 9.82 15.14
N ASN A 19 10.12 10.19 16.40
CA ASN A 19 10.53 11.53 16.79
C ASN A 19 12.04 11.82 16.67
N VAL A 20 12.83 10.88 16.14
CA VAL A 20 14.27 11.09 15.94
C VAL A 20 14.50 11.82 14.62
N ILE A 21 14.75 13.13 14.69
CA ILE A 21 15.10 13.96 13.52
C ILE A 21 16.34 13.38 12.83
N GLY A 22 16.21 13.04 11.54
CA GLY A 22 17.25 12.32 10.80
C GLY A 22 17.37 10.83 11.15
N GLY A 23 16.34 10.27 11.79
CA GLY A 23 16.28 8.87 12.22
C GLY A 23 16.44 7.88 11.07
N ARG A 24 17.07 6.74 11.39
CA ARG A 24 17.31 5.62 10.46
C ARG A 24 16.06 4.80 10.17
N PHE A 25 14.94 5.10 10.86
CA PHE A 25 13.69 4.37 10.78
C PHE A 25 12.57 5.30 10.29
N LYS A 26 11.68 4.75 9.49
CA LYS A 26 10.40 5.35 9.14
C LYS A 26 9.29 4.44 9.65
N LEU A 27 8.26 5.03 10.23
CA LEU A 27 7.08 4.29 10.63
C LEU A 27 6.26 3.97 9.38
N ILE A 28 5.82 2.71 9.27
CA ILE A 28 4.86 2.31 8.24
C ILE A 28 3.46 2.74 8.71
N PRO A 29 2.65 3.41 7.87
CA PRO A 29 1.27 3.73 8.20
C PRO A 29 0.48 2.49 8.62
N ARG A 30 -0.56 2.65 9.44
CA ARG A 30 -1.41 1.53 9.87
C ARG A 30 -2.68 1.40 9.05
N ASP A 31 -3.14 2.50 8.48
CA ASP A 31 -4.39 2.58 7.77
C ASP A 31 -4.18 2.43 6.27
N THR A 32 -5.03 1.65 5.63
CA THR A 32 -5.15 1.60 4.16
C THR A 32 -6.29 2.49 3.74
N CYS A 33 -6.09 3.24 2.65
CA CYS A 33 -7.13 4.08 2.06
C CYS A 33 -7.57 3.47 0.73
N ALA A 34 -8.86 3.12 0.61
CA ALA A 34 -9.47 2.76 -0.66
C ALA A 34 -9.79 4.05 -1.43
N LEU A 35 -9.24 4.17 -2.65
CA LEU A 35 -9.35 5.37 -3.46
C LEU A 35 -10.61 5.32 -4.31
N HIS A 36 -11.63 6.06 -3.88
CA HIS A 36 -12.83 6.26 -4.68
C HIS A 36 -12.57 7.29 -5.79
N ASP A 37 -13.18 7.10 -6.96
CA ASP A 37 -13.03 7.97 -8.14
C ASP A 37 -11.58 8.10 -8.66
N PHE A 38 -10.73 7.11 -8.42
CA PHE A 38 -9.38 7.09 -8.95
C PHE A 38 -9.39 7.00 -10.47
N ARG A 39 -8.58 7.83 -11.10
CA ARG A 39 -8.50 7.93 -12.57
C ARG A 39 -7.22 7.30 -13.08
N MET A 40 -7.36 6.20 -13.78
CA MET A 40 -6.31 5.52 -14.52
C MET A 40 -6.93 4.85 -15.74
N SER A 41 -6.61 5.33 -16.91
CA SER A 41 -7.06 4.77 -18.18
C SER A 41 -6.36 3.43 -18.47
N ASP A 42 -6.96 2.63 -19.34
CA ASP A 42 -6.33 1.38 -19.80
C ASP A 42 -5.03 1.67 -20.56
N LEU A 43 -4.98 2.75 -21.33
CA LEU A 43 -3.76 3.17 -22.04
C LEU A 43 -2.59 3.51 -21.10
N GLU A 44 -2.88 4.21 -19.99
CA GLU A 44 -1.86 4.52 -18.97
C GLU A 44 -1.35 3.24 -18.30
N TRP A 45 -2.25 2.29 -18.00
CA TRP A 45 -1.87 1.01 -17.44
C TRP A 45 -1.02 0.18 -18.39
N GLU A 46 -1.46 0.02 -19.65
CA GLU A 46 -0.73 -0.70 -20.70
C GLU A 46 0.65 -0.09 -20.95
N GLY A 47 0.75 1.24 -20.88
CA GLY A 47 2.02 1.96 -21.00
C GLY A 47 3.04 1.60 -19.92
N MET A 48 2.63 1.05 -18.79
CA MET A 48 3.53 0.52 -17.75
C MET A 48 4.11 -0.84 -18.12
N SER A 49 3.53 -1.54 -19.11
CA SER A 49 3.96 -2.86 -19.62
C SER A 49 4.24 -3.88 -18.51
N LEU A 50 3.36 -3.93 -17.52
CA LEU A 50 3.43 -4.88 -16.42
C LEU A 50 2.95 -6.25 -16.90
N PRO A 51 3.60 -7.35 -16.53
CA PRO A 51 3.26 -8.69 -17.02
C PRO A 51 1.98 -9.25 -16.40
N ILE A 52 1.49 -8.66 -15.32
CA ILE A 52 0.25 -9.04 -14.62
C ILE A 52 -0.52 -7.78 -14.24
N ASN A 53 -1.83 -7.94 -14.04
CA ASN A 53 -2.74 -6.85 -13.68
C ASN A 53 -2.75 -6.53 -12.17
N LEU A 54 -1.61 -6.70 -11.52
CA LEU A 54 -1.35 -6.38 -10.12
C LEU A 54 -0.02 -5.64 -10.00
N ALA A 55 0.00 -4.50 -9.33
CA ALA A 55 1.23 -3.77 -9.08
C ALA A 55 1.11 -2.86 -7.85
N PHE A 56 2.25 -2.47 -7.31
CA PHE A 56 2.32 -1.38 -6.35
C PHE A 56 3.44 -0.41 -6.70
N LEU A 57 3.09 0.88 -6.64
CA LEU A 57 3.95 1.97 -7.05
C LEU A 57 4.29 2.83 -5.85
N PHE A 58 5.57 3.11 -5.62
CA PHE A 58 6.02 3.93 -4.49
C PHE A 58 7.27 4.73 -4.85
N TYR A 59 7.49 5.85 -4.16
CA TYR A 59 8.73 6.61 -4.32
C TYR A 59 9.84 6.04 -3.44
N SER A 60 10.95 5.67 -4.06
CA SER A 60 12.13 5.20 -3.34
C SER A 60 13.11 6.34 -3.12
N THR A 61 13.30 6.76 -1.87
CA THR A 61 14.30 7.78 -1.53
C THR A 61 15.73 7.28 -1.75
N LEU A 62 15.97 5.97 -1.72
CA LEU A 62 17.28 5.39 -2.02
C LEU A 62 17.62 5.49 -3.50
N LYS A 63 16.65 5.19 -4.37
CA LYS A 63 16.82 5.24 -5.83
C LYS A 63 16.45 6.60 -6.42
N GLN A 64 15.91 7.51 -5.61
CA GLN A 64 15.47 8.85 -6.02
C GLN A 64 14.50 8.84 -7.22
N LYS A 65 13.63 7.82 -7.27
CA LYS A 65 12.65 7.65 -8.37
C LYS A 65 11.42 6.89 -7.91
N MET A 66 10.36 7.02 -8.70
CA MET A 66 9.22 6.11 -8.62
C MET A 66 9.62 4.70 -9.02
N MET A 67 9.14 3.75 -8.25
CA MET A 67 9.33 2.33 -8.45
C MET A 67 7.98 1.69 -8.73
N ALA A 68 7.90 0.84 -9.74
CA ALA A 68 6.79 -0.07 -9.92
C ALA A 68 7.27 -1.49 -9.66
N LEU A 69 6.62 -2.14 -8.73
CA LEU A 69 6.85 -3.55 -8.42
C LEU A 69 5.58 -4.32 -8.73
N TYR A 70 5.75 -5.52 -9.25
CA TYR A 70 4.65 -6.47 -9.38
C TYR A 70 4.97 -7.76 -8.59
N PRO A 71 3.97 -8.37 -7.96
CA PRO A 71 4.16 -9.62 -7.24
C PRO A 71 4.38 -10.77 -8.23
N SER A 72 5.34 -11.64 -7.92
CA SER A 72 5.65 -12.83 -8.71
C SER A 72 6.01 -14.01 -7.81
N PRO A 73 6.06 -15.25 -8.33
CA PRO A 73 6.53 -16.40 -7.55
C PRO A 73 7.95 -16.24 -7.01
N ALA A 74 8.77 -15.42 -7.68
CA ALA A 74 10.13 -15.11 -7.25
C ALA A 74 10.17 -14.01 -6.16
N GLY A 75 9.04 -13.33 -5.92
CA GLY A 75 8.92 -12.21 -5.01
C GLY A 75 8.46 -10.92 -5.69
N ALA A 76 8.69 -9.78 -5.05
CA ALA A 76 8.42 -8.48 -5.65
C ALA A 76 9.45 -8.20 -6.76
N THR A 77 8.98 -8.05 -8.00
CA THR A 77 9.83 -7.85 -9.18
C THR A 77 9.68 -6.41 -9.68
N GLU A 78 10.79 -5.74 -9.91
CA GLU A 78 10.80 -4.37 -10.43
C GLU A 78 10.46 -4.38 -11.94
N SER A 79 9.54 -3.48 -12.34
CA SER A 79 9.36 -3.16 -13.75
C SER A 79 10.56 -2.38 -14.26
N LEU A 80 11.13 -2.83 -15.40
CA LEU A 80 12.27 -2.20 -16.02
C LEU A 80 11.92 -0.93 -16.82
N LEU A 81 10.64 -0.61 -16.93
CA LEU A 81 10.18 0.50 -17.77
C LEU A 81 10.14 1.81 -16.98
N PRO A 82 10.50 2.92 -17.63
CA PRO A 82 10.34 4.25 -17.03
C PRO A 82 8.86 4.54 -16.80
N LEU A 83 8.51 4.99 -15.59
CA LEU A 83 7.15 5.40 -15.26
C LEU A 83 6.86 6.82 -15.79
N THR A 84 6.85 7.00 -17.09
CA THR A 84 6.57 8.30 -17.74
C THR A 84 5.14 8.78 -17.51
N ALA A 85 4.22 7.86 -17.20
CA ALA A 85 2.82 8.17 -16.92
C ALA A 85 2.57 8.66 -15.47
N TRP A 86 3.57 8.60 -14.57
CA TRP A 86 3.36 8.95 -13.17
C TRP A 86 2.89 10.40 -12.97
N GLU A 87 3.48 11.35 -13.68
CA GLU A 87 3.10 12.77 -13.58
C GLU A 87 1.63 12.98 -14.01
N SER A 88 1.18 12.30 -15.05
CA SER A 88 -0.22 12.32 -15.50
C SER A 88 -1.16 11.74 -14.44
N LEU A 89 -0.75 10.62 -13.80
CA LEU A 89 -1.55 10.01 -12.73
C LEU A 89 -1.66 10.93 -11.51
N VAL A 90 -0.59 11.59 -11.11
CA VAL A 90 -0.59 12.57 -10.01
C VAL A 90 -1.49 13.77 -10.34
N ALA A 91 -1.41 14.28 -11.57
CA ALA A 91 -2.25 15.38 -12.01
C ALA A 91 -3.75 15.02 -12.01
N ALA A 92 -4.09 13.78 -12.38
CA ALA A 92 -5.46 13.27 -12.36
C ALA A 92 -5.96 12.89 -10.96
N ASN A 93 -5.04 12.56 -10.05
CA ASN A 93 -5.32 12.06 -8.69
C ASN A 93 -4.44 12.77 -7.65
N PRO A 94 -4.79 14.01 -7.24
CA PRO A 94 -3.96 14.83 -6.34
C PRO A 94 -3.61 14.19 -5.00
N ILE A 95 -4.40 13.22 -4.54
CA ILE A 95 -4.12 12.47 -3.29
C ILE A 95 -2.75 11.80 -3.32
N LEU A 96 -2.25 11.43 -4.50
CA LEU A 96 -0.92 10.80 -4.66
C LEU A 96 0.24 11.73 -4.26
N CYS A 97 0.02 13.06 -4.23
CA CYS A 97 1.01 14.02 -3.75
C CYS A 97 1.34 13.82 -2.26
N GLY A 98 0.37 13.30 -1.48
CA GLY A 98 0.53 13.03 -0.05
C GLY A 98 1.12 11.67 0.28
N MET A 99 1.38 10.81 -0.72
CA MET A 99 1.89 9.46 -0.51
C MET A 99 3.26 9.48 0.17
N GLN A 100 3.37 8.74 1.28
CA GLN A 100 4.57 8.71 2.09
C GLN A 100 5.68 7.89 1.42
N HIS A 101 6.82 8.53 1.15
CA HIS A 101 7.95 7.87 0.50
C HIS A 101 8.46 6.67 1.31
N ASP A 102 8.80 5.58 0.64
CA ASP A 102 9.38 4.33 1.15
C ASP A 102 8.46 3.45 2.01
N VAL A 103 7.38 3.96 2.56
CA VAL A 103 6.53 3.25 3.54
C VAL A 103 5.08 3.07 3.09
N GLU A 104 4.67 3.79 2.05
CA GLU A 104 3.34 3.72 1.46
C GLU A 104 3.44 3.55 -0.06
N ALA A 105 2.48 2.88 -0.65
CA ALA A 105 2.41 2.62 -2.08
C ALA A 105 0.99 2.78 -2.63
N LEU A 106 0.88 3.15 -3.89
CA LEU A 106 -0.33 2.95 -4.68
C LEU A 106 -0.41 1.48 -5.08
N LEU A 107 -1.28 0.71 -4.41
CA LEU A 107 -1.58 -0.68 -4.74
C LEU A 107 -2.72 -0.71 -5.76
N VAL A 108 -2.48 -1.40 -6.86
CA VAL A 108 -3.39 -1.47 -8.01
C VAL A 108 -3.82 -2.91 -8.23
N ASN A 109 -5.14 -3.14 -8.27
CA ASN A 109 -5.76 -4.39 -8.70
C ASN A 109 -6.60 -4.13 -9.97
N ARG A 110 -6.15 -4.71 -11.08
CA ARG A 110 -6.84 -4.70 -12.37
C ARG A 110 -7.00 -6.11 -12.93
N VAL A 111 -7.04 -7.10 -12.07
CA VAL A 111 -7.30 -8.49 -12.46
C VAL A 111 -8.71 -8.57 -12.99
N GLU A 112 -8.87 -9.18 -14.16
CA GLU A 112 -10.14 -9.28 -14.85
C GLU A 112 -10.86 -7.93 -14.99
N GLU A 113 -12.06 -7.80 -14.40
CA GLU A 113 -12.86 -6.58 -14.42
C GLU A 113 -12.60 -5.66 -13.21
N ALA A 114 -11.71 -6.06 -12.29
CA ALA A 114 -11.38 -5.23 -11.13
C ALA A 114 -10.74 -3.90 -11.55
N ARG A 115 -11.13 -2.83 -10.87
CA ARG A 115 -10.56 -1.49 -11.00
C ARG A 115 -10.45 -0.91 -9.60
N GLU A 116 -9.57 -1.50 -8.79
CA GLU A 116 -9.41 -1.18 -7.38
C GLU A 116 -8.03 -0.56 -7.12
N TYR A 117 -8.04 0.52 -6.37
CA TYR A 117 -6.87 1.33 -6.10
C TYR A 117 -6.82 1.69 -4.62
N PHE A 118 -5.65 1.51 -4.02
CA PHE A 118 -5.45 1.77 -2.59
C PHE A 118 -4.16 2.54 -2.35
N LEU A 119 -4.17 3.50 -1.42
CA LEU A 119 -2.94 3.88 -0.74
C LEU A 119 -2.74 2.89 0.40
N ALA A 120 -1.79 2.01 0.24
CA ALA A 120 -1.56 0.90 1.14
C ALA A 120 -0.19 1.01 1.82
N PRO A 121 -0.10 0.66 3.11
CA PRO A 121 1.16 0.46 3.78
C PRO A 121 2.04 -0.55 3.04
N MET A 122 3.36 -0.36 3.09
CA MET A 122 4.29 -1.20 2.34
C MET A 122 4.26 -2.67 2.79
N ASP A 123 3.98 -2.96 4.06
CA ASP A 123 3.85 -4.33 4.59
C ASP A 123 2.65 -5.07 3.98
N ILE A 124 1.51 -4.39 3.76
CA ILE A 124 0.35 -4.94 3.05
C ILE A 124 0.72 -5.33 1.61
N CYS A 125 1.49 -4.49 0.91
CA CYS A 125 1.97 -4.83 -0.43
C CYS A 125 2.87 -6.10 -0.41
N PHE A 126 3.71 -6.24 0.59
CA PHE A 126 4.54 -7.44 0.75
C PHE A 126 3.77 -8.65 1.27
N GLU A 127 2.67 -8.48 2.01
CA GLU A 127 1.74 -9.57 2.34
C GLU A 127 1.17 -10.18 1.06
N LEU A 128 0.71 -9.36 0.10
CA LEU A 128 0.25 -9.85 -1.21
C LEU A 128 1.36 -10.60 -1.96
N VAL A 129 2.60 -10.11 -1.93
CA VAL A 129 3.75 -10.82 -2.52
C VAL A 129 3.96 -12.18 -1.84
N GLY A 130 3.86 -12.23 -0.52
CA GLY A 130 3.98 -13.45 0.27
C GLY A 130 2.89 -14.47 -0.07
N LEU A 131 1.64 -14.01 -0.15
CA LEU A 131 0.48 -14.82 -0.55
C LEU A 131 0.70 -15.47 -1.92
N ILE A 132 1.10 -14.68 -2.90
CA ILE A 132 1.36 -15.19 -4.27
C ILE A 132 2.49 -16.22 -4.27
N ARG A 133 3.58 -15.99 -3.53
CA ARG A 133 4.69 -16.95 -3.44
C ARG A 133 4.30 -18.28 -2.82
N VAL A 134 3.40 -18.26 -1.86
CA VAL A 134 2.96 -19.48 -1.15
C VAL A 134 1.98 -20.30 -1.99
N HIS A 135 1.04 -19.62 -2.66
CA HIS A 135 -0.06 -20.27 -3.35
C HIS A 135 0.18 -20.50 -4.84
N TRP A 136 1.25 -19.95 -5.42
CA TRP A 136 1.53 -20.12 -6.85
C TRP A 136 1.73 -21.61 -7.21
N ARG A 137 0.98 -22.08 -8.20
CA ARG A 137 1.09 -23.42 -8.74
C ARG A 137 1.13 -23.38 -10.28
N GLY A 138 2.00 -24.18 -10.85
CA GLY A 138 2.11 -24.30 -12.31
C GLY A 138 2.52 -23.00 -13.02
N LEU A 139 2.09 -22.83 -14.25
CA LEU A 139 2.45 -21.67 -15.09
C LEU A 139 1.56 -20.45 -14.87
N SER A 140 0.28 -20.67 -14.54
CA SER A 140 -0.74 -19.61 -14.42
C SER A 140 -1.17 -19.28 -12.98
N GLY A 141 -0.51 -19.86 -11.99
CA GLY A 141 -0.81 -19.67 -10.57
C GLY A 141 -1.84 -20.65 -10.01
N GLY A 142 -2.79 -21.12 -10.81
CA GLY A 142 -3.88 -22.02 -10.40
C GLY A 142 -5.07 -21.26 -9.77
N GLU A 143 -6.23 -21.92 -9.75
CA GLU A 143 -7.51 -21.37 -9.27
C GLU A 143 -7.44 -20.95 -7.78
N GLU A 144 -6.78 -21.75 -6.95
CA GLU A 144 -6.60 -21.47 -5.53
C GLU A 144 -5.94 -20.11 -5.28
N LEU A 145 -4.90 -19.78 -6.06
CA LEU A 145 -4.21 -18.50 -5.94
C LEU A 145 -5.15 -17.33 -6.24
N TRP A 146 -5.94 -17.41 -7.30
CA TRP A 146 -6.82 -16.31 -7.69
C TRP A 146 -7.92 -16.09 -6.66
N ASN A 147 -8.47 -17.17 -6.08
CA ASN A 147 -9.42 -17.09 -4.96
C ASN A 147 -8.79 -16.41 -3.72
N GLU A 148 -7.53 -16.71 -3.42
CA GLU A 148 -6.81 -16.07 -2.30
C GLU A 148 -6.53 -14.58 -2.56
N ILE A 149 -6.23 -14.20 -3.81
CA ILE A 149 -6.06 -12.79 -4.21
C ILE A 149 -7.39 -12.05 -4.05
N ASP A 150 -8.49 -12.61 -4.50
CA ASP A 150 -9.82 -12.02 -4.36
C ASP A 150 -10.19 -11.84 -2.88
N ALA A 151 -9.95 -12.86 -2.06
CA ALA A 151 -10.17 -12.80 -0.62
C ALA A 151 -9.29 -11.75 0.06
N PHE A 152 -8.04 -11.59 -0.38
CA PHE A 152 -7.14 -10.55 0.10
C PHE A 152 -7.70 -9.15 -0.18
N PHE A 153 -8.12 -8.86 -1.42
CA PHE A 153 -8.66 -7.55 -1.78
C PHE A 153 -10.02 -7.28 -1.14
N ALA A 154 -10.86 -8.29 -0.97
CA ALA A 154 -12.12 -8.15 -0.23
C ALA A 154 -11.87 -7.71 1.22
N ARG A 155 -10.97 -8.41 1.94
CA ARG A 155 -10.57 -8.02 3.31
C ARG A 155 -9.94 -6.64 3.36
N LEU A 156 -9.10 -6.32 2.39
CA LEU A 156 -8.44 -5.00 2.32
C LEU A 156 -9.47 -3.89 2.19
N LYS A 157 -10.45 -4.07 1.32
CA LYS A 157 -11.53 -3.11 1.08
C LYS A 157 -12.41 -2.92 2.32
N GLU A 158 -12.77 -4.01 3.00
CA GLU A 158 -13.57 -3.96 4.24
C GLU A 158 -12.87 -3.17 5.36
N ASN A 159 -11.54 -3.28 5.44
CA ASN A 159 -10.74 -2.65 6.49
C ASN A 159 -10.13 -1.28 6.08
N SER A 160 -10.44 -0.81 4.87
CA SER A 160 -9.91 0.45 4.36
C SER A 160 -10.81 1.64 4.67
N VAL A 161 -10.19 2.79 4.86
CA VAL A 161 -10.90 4.08 4.88
C VAL A 161 -11.16 4.52 3.44
N ILE A 162 -12.41 4.84 3.11
CA ILE A 162 -12.76 5.33 1.77
C ILE A 162 -12.34 6.80 1.65
N VAL A 163 -11.54 7.12 0.63
CA VAL A 163 -11.05 8.47 0.36
C VAL A 163 -11.26 8.80 -1.11
N HIS A 164 -11.67 10.05 -1.40
CA HIS A 164 -11.79 10.52 -2.79
C HIS A 164 -10.42 10.88 -3.36
N ALA A 165 -10.08 10.34 -4.53
CA ALA A 165 -8.78 10.55 -5.18
C ALA A 165 -8.53 12.02 -5.59
N GLY A 166 -9.59 12.82 -5.75
CA GLY A 166 -9.52 14.27 -6.00
C GLY A 166 -9.22 15.11 -4.76
N ALA A 167 -9.23 14.54 -3.55
CA ALA A 167 -8.93 15.29 -2.33
C ALA A 167 -7.42 15.45 -2.16
N SER A 168 -6.95 16.69 -2.06
CA SER A 168 -5.59 16.95 -1.57
C SER A 168 -5.57 16.62 -0.07
N GLN A 169 -4.64 15.80 0.40
CA GLN A 169 -4.44 15.60 1.84
C GLN A 169 -3.93 16.93 2.41
N SER A 170 -4.85 17.73 2.97
CA SER A 170 -4.47 18.79 3.88
C SER A 170 -3.88 18.12 5.11
N ASN A 171 -2.67 18.48 5.47
CA ASN A 171 -1.87 17.98 6.58
C ASN A 171 -2.52 18.38 7.93
N GLU A 172 -3.66 17.77 8.26
CA GLU A 172 -4.31 17.92 9.55
C GLU A 172 -3.96 16.69 10.40
N SER A 173 -2.84 16.82 11.10
CA SER A 173 -2.49 15.98 12.24
C SER A 173 -3.47 16.24 13.38
N THR A 174 -4.66 15.69 13.29
CA THR A 174 -5.58 15.64 14.43
C THR A 174 -5.28 14.36 15.20
N PRO A 175 -4.78 14.44 16.45
CA PRO A 175 -4.64 13.27 17.29
C PRO A 175 -6.04 12.75 17.62
N ARG A 176 -6.39 11.58 17.09
CA ARG A 176 -7.66 10.92 17.42
C ARG A 176 -7.66 10.56 18.91
N SER A 177 -8.55 11.20 19.64
CA SER A 177 -8.86 10.98 21.05
C SER A 177 -9.22 9.51 21.29
N ASN A 178 -8.40 8.83 22.08
CA ASN A 178 -8.73 7.56 22.72
C ASN A 178 -9.94 7.77 23.64
N THR A 179 -11.10 7.37 23.20
CA THR A 179 -12.27 7.23 24.10
C THR A 179 -12.11 5.92 24.85
N THR A 180 -11.43 5.98 25.98
CA THR A 180 -11.43 4.90 26.99
C THR A 180 -12.82 4.84 27.59
N THR A 181 -13.59 3.82 27.27
CA THR A 181 -14.85 3.48 27.96
C THR A 181 -14.50 3.04 29.39
N PRO A 182 -15.05 3.68 30.45
CA PRO A 182 -14.81 3.22 31.80
C PRO A 182 -15.58 1.91 32.01
N ASN A 183 -14.85 0.89 32.47
CA ASN A 183 -15.39 -0.36 32.95
C ASN A 183 -16.19 -0.12 34.25
N PRO A 184 -17.46 -0.54 34.38
CA PRO A 184 -18.20 -0.38 35.60
C PRO A 184 -17.66 -1.29 36.71
N ALA A 185 -17.43 -0.67 37.87
CA ALA A 185 -16.92 -1.28 39.07
C ALA A 185 -17.72 -2.52 39.49
N ARG A 186 -16.99 -3.58 39.88
CA ARG A 186 -17.51 -4.67 40.68
C ARG A 186 -17.76 -4.12 42.11
N ASN A 187 -19.01 -4.18 42.52
CA ASN A 187 -19.38 -4.16 43.91
C ASN A 187 -19.20 -5.58 44.46
N ASP A 188 -18.29 -5.73 45.40
CA ASP A 188 -18.30 -6.86 46.34
C ASP A 188 -18.55 -6.32 47.73
N ALA A 189 -19.65 -6.78 48.27
CA ALA A 189 -19.98 -6.68 49.67
C ALA A 189 -19.27 -7.80 50.46
#